data_64653911000cffcf004a877c73eb6190
#
_entry.id   64653911000cffcf004a877c73eb6190
#
_cell.length_a   1.000
_cell.length_b   1.000
_cell.length_c   1.000
_cell.angle_alpha   90.00
_cell.angle_beta   90.00
_cell.angle_gamma   90.00
#
_symmetry.space_group_name_H-M   'P 1'
#
loop_
_entity.id
_entity.type
_entity.pdbx_description
1 polymer ?
#
loop_
_entity_poly.entity_id
_entity_poly.type
_entity_poly.pdbx_seq_one_letter_code
_entity_poly.pdbx_strand_id
1 'polypeptide(L)'
;MNISNEIQQFDKLEIDFDKLVNSTQDIYEGCVLIINLHDKNRLNEFVDDSLTKKVEMIITSTKCDIKSENIVKFKNFNEVYNHAVHKMLPNLNSINFFGITGTNGKTTTGYYLNQLLGKNSLFIGTTEQNLFKEITNEEHLTTPKLFNIFKLLRKEKYKEIKNVILEVSSHALDQNRLEGINFLISGFTNLSQDHFDYHKNIEDYFQAKQKLFHEEMSQQFVYIDDGWGKKLKDTTRNKSYSVGYSQDNDLHITSMYKNTKNNTFINFSLEGNDYSVELPFIGPNIDQNYLLAVGMAYFSNAIGIKDIIQNSSNIKNPKGRFENISYNRNDIFIDYAHTPEAIKRAVDVAKDSYDKVIVIMGAGGNRDSIKRSSMGKAANRADKVIITNDNPRKENPMEIAKEILKGINLNKDVEIILDRRLAIKKGIDLLEGDDALLVLGKGHENTQELKEGHVNFDDSIVVNEIIKEKK
;
A
#
# COMPACT_ATOMS: atom_id res chain seq x y z
N MET A 1 -32.13 8.74 15.06
CA MET A 1 -31.37 9.99 14.76
C MET A 1 -32.31 10.95 14.05
N ASN A 2 -32.43 12.19 14.51
CA ASN A 2 -33.14 13.19 13.75
C ASN A 2 -32.31 13.55 12.52
N ILE A 3 -32.82 13.21 11.33
CA ILE A 3 -32.17 13.57 10.05
C ILE A 3 -32.21 15.09 9.94
N SER A 4 -31.07 15.74 9.64
CA SER A 4 -31.01 17.19 9.51
C SER A 4 -31.88 17.69 8.33
N ASN A 5 -32.38 18.92 8.42
CA ASN A 5 -33.16 19.52 7.34
C ASN A 5 -32.35 19.58 6.02
N GLU A 6 -31.04 19.72 6.10
CA GLU A 6 -30.14 19.77 4.93
C GLU A 6 -29.99 18.41 4.25
N ILE A 7 -29.94 17.30 5.02
CA ILE A 7 -30.03 15.96 4.45
C ILE A 7 -31.34 15.71 3.74
N GLN A 8 -32.46 16.11 4.35
CA GLN A 8 -33.78 16.00 3.69
C GLN A 8 -33.87 16.83 2.40
N GLN A 9 -33.24 18.01 2.38
CA GLN A 9 -33.13 18.83 1.18
C GLN A 9 -32.27 18.16 0.11
N PHE A 10 -31.14 17.58 0.49
CA PHE A 10 -30.29 16.82 -0.43
C PHE A 10 -31.01 15.62 -1.04
N ASP A 11 -31.77 14.87 -0.23
CA ASP A 11 -32.50 13.68 -0.70
C ASP A 11 -33.58 14.00 -1.75
N LYS A 12 -34.07 15.23 -1.78
CA LYS A 12 -35.03 15.70 -2.80
C LYS A 12 -34.39 16.04 -4.15
N LEU A 13 -33.07 16.08 -4.25
CA LEU A 13 -32.37 16.42 -5.49
C LEU A 13 -32.35 15.26 -6.51
N GLU A 14 -32.78 14.05 -6.13
CA GLU A 14 -32.85 12.87 -7.01
C GLU A 14 -31.59 12.62 -7.85
N ILE A 15 -30.42 12.67 -7.20
CA ILE A 15 -29.10 12.64 -7.85
C ILE A 15 -28.84 11.27 -8.46
N ASP A 16 -28.43 11.28 -9.74
CA ASP A 16 -27.80 10.12 -10.38
C ASP A 16 -26.35 9.98 -9.90
N PHE A 17 -26.10 9.03 -8.98
CA PHE A 17 -24.79 8.81 -8.38
C PHE A 17 -23.74 8.31 -9.39
N ASP A 18 -24.12 7.79 -10.56
CA ASP A 18 -23.17 7.40 -11.59
C ASP A 18 -22.56 8.61 -12.29
N LYS A 19 -23.29 9.73 -12.31
CA LYS A 19 -22.81 11.03 -12.80
C LYS A 19 -22.09 11.87 -11.74
N LEU A 20 -22.08 11.44 -10.48
CA LEU A 20 -21.47 12.21 -9.39
C LEU A 20 -19.95 12.21 -9.49
N VAL A 21 -19.33 13.39 -9.41
CA VAL A 21 -17.89 13.61 -9.35
C VAL A 21 -17.51 14.54 -8.20
N ASN A 22 -16.33 14.39 -7.62
CA ASN A 22 -15.84 15.20 -6.50
C ASN A 22 -14.49 15.87 -6.77
N SER A 23 -14.07 15.89 -8.05
CA SER A 23 -12.83 16.52 -8.50
C SER A 23 -13.09 17.32 -9.78
N THR A 24 -12.45 18.48 -9.88
CA THR A 24 -12.50 19.29 -11.10
C THR A 24 -11.78 18.64 -12.28
N GLN A 25 -10.90 17.68 -12.04
CA GLN A 25 -10.23 16.89 -13.07
C GLN A 25 -11.15 15.84 -13.72
N ASP A 26 -12.25 15.51 -13.06
CA ASP A 26 -13.20 14.48 -13.48
C ASP A 26 -14.49 15.04 -14.09
N ILE A 27 -14.56 16.38 -14.29
CA ILE A 27 -15.74 17.04 -14.82
C ILE A 27 -15.93 16.73 -16.32
N TYR A 28 -17.17 16.42 -16.66
CA TYR A 28 -17.67 16.27 -18.04
C TYR A 28 -19.07 16.88 -18.18
N GLU A 29 -19.53 17.16 -19.42
CA GLU A 29 -20.86 17.71 -19.69
C GLU A 29 -21.98 16.82 -19.13
N GLY A 30 -22.87 17.39 -18.34
CA GLY A 30 -23.97 16.66 -17.69
C GLY A 30 -23.61 15.90 -16.41
N CYS A 31 -22.41 16.06 -15.85
CA CYS A 31 -22.08 15.49 -14.53
C CYS A 31 -22.68 16.32 -13.39
N VAL A 32 -22.77 15.71 -12.19
CA VAL A 32 -23.10 16.38 -10.93
C VAL A 32 -21.81 16.54 -10.14
N LEU A 33 -21.38 17.78 -9.86
CA LEU A 33 -20.18 18.07 -9.09
C LEU A 33 -20.53 18.30 -7.61
N ILE A 34 -19.92 17.54 -6.70
CA ILE A 34 -19.95 17.79 -5.25
C ILE A 34 -18.59 18.24 -4.76
N ILE A 35 -18.42 19.52 -4.38
CA ILE A 35 -17.13 20.11 -4.07
C ILE A 35 -17.22 21.19 -2.99
N ASN A 36 -16.20 21.21 -2.11
CA ASN A 36 -15.95 22.29 -1.16
C ASN A 36 -14.44 22.47 -0.98
N LEU A 37 -13.99 23.70 -0.81
CA LEU A 37 -12.60 24.05 -0.51
C LEU A 37 -12.56 24.99 0.69
N HIS A 38 -11.45 24.92 1.45
CA HIS A 38 -11.22 25.84 2.58
C HIS A 38 -11.05 27.28 2.11
N ASP A 39 -10.32 27.48 1.00
CA ASP A 39 -10.13 28.79 0.38
C ASP A 39 -11.36 29.16 -0.46
N LYS A 40 -12.02 30.26 -0.06
CA LYS A 40 -13.24 30.76 -0.70
C LYS A 40 -13.02 31.23 -2.13
N ASN A 41 -11.93 31.93 -2.39
CA ASN A 41 -11.64 32.50 -3.72
C ASN A 41 -11.39 31.36 -4.72
N ARG A 42 -10.59 30.38 -4.32
CA ARG A 42 -10.34 29.19 -5.12
C ARG A 42 -11.60 28.36 -5.33
N LEU A 43 -12.50 28.27 -4.32
CA LEU A 43 -13.79 27.60 -4.48
C LEU A 43 -14.65 28.31 -5.54
N ASN A 44 -14.76 29.64 -5.49
CA ASN A 44 -15.51 30.43 -6.47
C ASN A 44 -14.93 30.24 -7.89
N GLU A 45 -13.61 30.33 -8.05
CA GLU A 45 -12.93 30.10 -9.33
C GLU A 45 -13.25 28.73 -9.93
N PHE A 46 -13.18 27.65 -9.11
CA PHE A 46 -13.50 26.31 -9.58
C PHE A 46 -14.98 26.12 -9.90
N VAL A 47 -15.87 26.72 -9.14
CA VAL A 47 -17.32 26.66 -9.42
C VAL A 47 -17.64 27.38 -10.71
N ASP A 48 -17.06 28.54 -10.95
CA ASP A 48 -17.26 29.33 -12.17
C ASP A 48 -16.73 28.58 -13.40
N ASP A 49 -15.48 28.05 -13.34
CA ASP A 49 -14.91 27.22 -14.40
C ASP A 49 -15.76 25.97 -14.68
N SER A 50 -16.34 25.36 -13.65
CA SER A 50 -17.20 24.17 -13.78
C SER A 50 -18.51 24.50 -14.50
N LEU A 51 -19.09 25.66 -14.29
CA LEU A 51 -20.29 26.11 -15.01
C LEU A 51 -20.03 26.26 -16.51
N THR A 52 -18.83 26.71 -16.92
CA THR A 52 -18.47 26.82 -18.33
C THR A 52 -18.40 25.45 -19.02
N LYS A 53 -18.17 24.36 -18.26
CA LYS A 53 -18.13 22.97 -18.72
C LYS A 53 -19.52 22.30 -18.79
N LYS A 54 -20.60 23.06 -18.60
CA LYS A 54 -22.00 22.61 -18.68
C LYS A 54 -22.31 21.41 -17.75
N VAL A 55 -21.88 21.50 -16.52
CA VAL A 55 -22.30 20.54 -15.48
C VAL A 55 -23.80 20.62 -15.24
N GLU A 56 -24.46 19.50 -14.96
CA GLU A 56 -25.90 19.45 -14.68
C GLU A 56 -26.21 20.17 -13.36
N MET A 57 -25.41 19.92 -12.33
CA MET A 57 -25.59 20.49 -11.00
C MET A 57 -24.24 20.63 -10.27
N ILE A 58 -24.11 21.66 -9.44
CA ILE A 58 -23.00 21.82 -8.50
C ILE A 58 -23.55 21.86 -7.08
N ILE A 59 -23.10 20.95 -6.24
CA ILE A 59 -23.38 20.86 -4.81
C ILE A 59 -22.17 21.37 -4.04
N THR A 60 -22.35 22.44 -3.27
CA THR A 60 -21.23 23.10 -2.58
C THR A 60 -21.66 23.71 -1.24
N SER A 61 -20.72 24.33 -0.54
CA SER A 61 -21.02 25.03 0.73
C SER A 61 -21.52 26.44 0.51
N THR A 62 -22.17 26.99 1.53
CA THR A 62 -22.61 28.41 1.56
C THR A 62 -21.43 29.39 1.52
N LYS A 63 -20.16 28.94 1.58
CA LYS A 63 -18.97 29.77 1.37
C LYS A 63 -18.84 30.24 -0.09
N CYS A 64 -19.40 29.51 -1.05
CA CYS A 64 -19.41 29.89 -2.45
C CYS A 64 -20.34 31.10 -2.69
N ASP A 65 -19.82 32.17 -3.30
CA ASP A 65 -20.61 33.38 -3.60
C ASP A 65 -21.35 33.30 -4.93
N ILE A 66 -20.88 32.46 -5.87
CA ILE A 66 -21.45 32.34 -7.23
C ILE A 66 -22.93 31.98 -7.13
N LYS A 67 -23.75 32.67 -7.89
CA LYS A 67 -25.19 32.44 -7.97
C LYS A 67 -25.54 31.88 -9.35
N SER A 68 -26.15 30.73 -9.39
CA SER A 68 -26.69 30.09 -10.59
C SER A 68 -27.80 29.13 -10.16
N GLU A 69 -28.76 28.89 -11.04
CA GLU A 69 -29.83 27.91 -10.83
C GLU A 69 -29.29 26.46 -10.70
N ASN A 70 -28.14 26.21 -11.29
CA ASN A 70 -27.48 24.90 -11.22
C ASN A 70 -26.64 24.70 -9.94
N ILE A 71 -26.66 25.66 -8.99
CA ILE A 71 -25.85 25.55 -7.74
C ILE A 71 -26.76 25.36 -6.55
N VAL A 72 -26.58 24.26 -5.85
CA VAL A 72 -27.19 23.97 -4.55
C VAL A 72 -26.17 24.12 -3.44
N LYS A 73 -26.49 24.90 -2.40
CA LYS A 73 -25.56 25.24 -1.31
C LYS A 73 -26.06 24.74 0.04
N PHE A 74 -25.15 24.13 0.79
CA PHE A 74 -25.41 23.64 2.13
C PHE A 74 -24.49 24.32 3.16
N LYS A 75 -25.03 24.65 4.33
CA LYS A 75 -24.28 25.22 5.44
C LYS A 75 -23.37 24.16 6.08
N ASN A 76 -23.93 22.98 6.33
CA ASN A 76 -23.23 21.82 6.88
C ASN A 76 -22.79 20.87 5.75
N PHE A 77 -22.02 21.39 4.79
CA PHE A 77 -21.61 20.66 3.60
C PHE A 77 -20.99 19.28 3.90
N ASN A 78 -20.15 19.16 4.94
CA ASN A 78 -19.50 17.90 5.28
C ASN A 78 -20.51 16.81 5.66
N GLU A 79 -21.58 17.17 6.39
CA GLU A 79 -22.66 16.23 6.74
C GLU A 79 -23.37 15.75 5.47
N VAL A 80 -23.69 16.67 4.56
CA VAL A 80 -24.31 16.35 3.27
C VAL A 80 -23.39 15.52 2.38
N TYR A 81 -22.10 15.85 2.33
CA TYR A 81 -21.11 15.09 1.57
C TYR A 81 -21.00 13.64 2.07
N ASN A 82 -20.86 13.45 3.38
CA ASN A 82 -20.77 12.12 3.97
C ASN A 82 -22.06 11.32 3.70
N HIS A 83 -23.24 11.96 3.83
CA HIS A 83 -24.51 11.32 3.49
C HIS A 83 -24.58 10.93 2.01
N ALA A 84 -24.17 11.82 1.09
CA ALA A 84 -24.12 11.53 -0.34
C ALA A 84 -23.21 10.33 -0.65
N VAL A 85 -22.01 10.29 -0.05
CA VAL A 85 -21.06 9.20 -0.22
C VAL A 85 -21.64 7.87 0.27
N HIS A 86 -22.30 7.85 1.44
CA HIS A 86 -22.95 6.64 1.95
C HIS A 86 -24.11 6.16 1.06
N LYS A 87 -24.88 7.09 0.50
CA LYS A 87 -25.98 6.75 -0.45
C LYS A 87 -25.46 6.18 -1.76
N MET A 88 -24.23 6.46 -2.16
CA MET A 88 -23.65 5.86 -3.37
C MET A 88 -23.62 4.33 -3.31
N LEU A 89 -23.53 3.72 -2.12
CA LEU A 89 -23.43 2.28 -1.95
C LEU A 89 -24.52 1.75 -1.02
N PRO A 90 -25.75 1.53 -1.53
CA PRO A 90 -26.90 1.12 -0.71
C PRO A 90 -26.66 -0.19 0.05
N ASN A 91 -25.83 -1.08 -0.51
CA ASN A 91 -25.51 -2.39 0.07
C ASN A 91 -24.22 -2.36 0.94
N LEU A 92 -23.84 -1.19 1.44
CA LEU A 92 -22.61 -1.03 2.25
C LEU A 92 -22.53 -2.03 3.41
N ASN A 93 -23.67 -2.29 4.08
CA ASN A 93 -23.73 -3.23 5.21
C ASN A 93 -23.53 -4.70 4.82
N SER A 94 -23.55 -5.04 3.53
CA SER A 94 -23.28 -6.39 3.03
C SER A 94 -21.81 -6.60 2.63
N ILE A 95 -20.98 -5.57 2.73
CA ILE A 95 -19.57 -5.59 2.38
C ILE A 95 -18.74 -5.57 3.67
N ASN A 96 -17.88 -6.55 3.81
CA ASN A 96 -16.88 -6.61 4.88
C ASN A 96 -15.66 -5.78 4.49
N PHE A 97 -15.30 -4.79 5.29
CA PHE A 97 -14.07 -4.04 5.10
C PHE A 97 -12.97 -4.55 6.02
N PHE A 98 -11.78 -4.74 5.46
CA PHE A 98 -10.55 -5.14 6.13
C PHE A 98 -9.52 -4.01 5.98
N GLY A 99 -8.95 -3.51 7.07
CA GLY A 99 -7.97 -2.43 7.05
C GLY A 99 -6.58 -2.92 7.46
N ILE A 100 -5.53 -2.56 6.71
CA ILE A 100 -4.15 -2.96 7.06
C ILE A 100 -3.27 -1.74 7.12
N THR A 101 -2.63 -1.50 8.27
CA THR A 101 -1.67 -0.41 8.46
C THR A 101 -0.35 -0.90 9.06
N GLY A 102 0.66 -0.06 9.00
CA GLY A 102 2.02 -0.27 9.48
C GLY A 102 3.03 0.48 8.61
N THR A 103 4.32 0.35 8.87
CA THR A 103 5.35 0.93 7.99
C THR A 103 5.60 0.03 6.79
N ASN A 104 5.97 -1.21 6.99
CA ASN A 104 6.25 -2.20 5.97
C ASN A 104 5.25 -3.37 6.04
N GLY A 105 5.08 -4.11 4.94
CA GLY A 105 4.25 -5.32 4.91
C GLY A 105 2.77 -5.12 4.59
N LYS A 106 2.23 -3.89 4.59
CA LYS A 106 0.81 -3.60 4.29
C LYS A 106 0.32 -4.24 2.99
N THR A 107 0.98 -3.92 1.89
CA THR A 107 0.66 -4.42 0.55
C THR A 107 0.74 -5.94 0.50
N THR A 108 1.81 -6.51 1.04
CA THR A 108 2.04 -7.96 1.06
C THR A 108 0.96 -8.69 1.85
N THR A 109 0.67 -8.24 3.07
CA THR A 109 -0.38 -8.81 3.92
C THR A 109 -1.76 -8.68 3.26
N GLY A 110 -2.08 -7.51 2.69
CA GLY A 110 -3.37 -7.28 2.01
C GLY A 110 -3.53 -8.15 0.77
N TYR A 111 -2.46 -8.33 0.01
CA TYR A 111 -2.46 -9.20 -1.17
C TYR A 111 -2.62 -10.68 -0.81
N TYR A 112 -1.97 -11.14 0.29
CA TYR A 112 -2.18 -12.49 0.80
C TYR A 112 -3.60 -12.68 1.31
N LEU A 113 -4.12 -11.75 2.12
CA LEU A 113 -5.48 -11.80 2.61
C LEU A 113 -6.51 -11.88 1.47
N ASN A 114 -6.32 -11.10 0.41
CA ASN A 114 -7.19 -11.13 -0.77
C ASN A 114 -7.20 -12.51 -1.45
N GLN A 115 -6.05 -13.15 -1.58
CA GLN A 115 -5.94 -14.49 -2.14
C GLN A 115 -6.53 -15.56 -1.23
N LEU A 116 -6.37 -15.43 0.10
CA LEU A 116 -6.99 -16.32 1.07
C LEU A 116 -8.51 -16.24 1.05
N LEU A 117 -9.08 -15.03 0.96
CA LEU A 117 -10.53 -14.81 0.92
C LEU A 117 -11.17 -15.17 -0.43
N GLY A 118 -10.38 -15.28 -1.50
CA GLY A 118 -10.79 -15.81 -2.80
C GLY A 118 -11.57 -14.82 -3.68
N LYS A 119 -12.39 -15.34 -4.61
CA LYS A 119 -12.92 -14.61 -5.77
C LYS A 119 -13.83 -13.41 -5.44
N ASN A 120 -14.53 -13.44 -4.32
CA ASN A 120 -15.45 -12.35 -3.93
C ASN A 120 -14.76 -11.31 -3.04
N SER A 121 -13.43 -11.18 -3.18
CA SER A 121 -12.63 -10.18 -2.47
C SER A 121 -11.92 -9.25 -3.45
N LEU A 122 -11.70 -8.02 -3.01
CA LEU A 122 -11.02 -6.97 -3.77
C LEU A 122 -9.97 -6.32 -2.86
N PHE A 123 -8.71 -6.36 -3.29
CA PHE A 123 -7.64 -5.62 -2.65
C PHE A 123 -7.47 -4.24 -3.31
N ILE A 124 -7.40 -3.20 -2.48
CA ILE A 124 -7.16 -1.81 -2.89
C ILE A 124 -5.93 -1.32 -2.12
N GLY A 125 -4.84 -1.12 -2.83
CA GLY A 125 -3.55 -0.75 -2.27
C GLY A 125 -2.58 -0.21 -3.31
N THR A 126 -1.33 -0.06 -2.91
CA THR A 126 -0.27 0.58 -3.70
C THR A 126 -0.04 -0.10 -5.05
N THR A 127 -0.20 -1.42 -5.15
CA THR A 127 0.05 -2.17 -6.40
C THR A 127 -1.10 -2.13 -7.40
N GLU A 128 -2.30 -1.75 -6.97
CA GLU A 128 -3.54 -1.80 -7.76
C GLU A 128 -3.85 -0.45 -8.45
N GLN A 129 -2.83 0.21 -8.99
CA GLN A 129 -2.93 1.55 -9.58
C GLN A 129 -3.95 1.66 -10.71
N ASN A 130 -4.20 0.59 -11.44
CA ASN A 130 -5.10 0.60 -12.59
C ASN A 130 -6.59 0.57 -12.22
N LEU A 131 -6.94 0.20 -10.98
CA LEU A 131 -8.33 0.09 -10.54
C LEU A 131 -9.12 1.39 -10.70
N PHE A 132 -8.46 2.52 -10.49
CA PHE A 132 -9.11 3.84 -10.44
C PHE A 132 -9.00 4.65 -11.72
N LYS A 133 -8.26 4.19 -12.74
CA LYS A 133 -8.08 4.92 -14.02
C LYS A 133 -9.40 5.24 -14.74
N GLU A 134 -10.42 4.40 -14.56
CA GLU A 134 -11.75 4.61 -15.13
C GLU A 134 -12.69 5.40 -14.20
N ILE A 135 -12.24 5.81 -13.02
CA ILE A 135 -13.03 6.45 -11.97
C ILE A 135 -12.64 7.90 -11.80
N THR A 136 -11.35 8.20 -11.83
CA THR A 136 -10.80 9.52 -11.56
C THR A 136 -9.48 9.71 -12.31
N ASN A 137 -9.22 10.97 -12.69
CA ASN A 137 -7.93 11.44 -13.21
C ASN A 137 -6.99 11.91 -12.09
N GLU A 138 -7.41 11.85 -10.83
CA GLU A 138 -6.54 12.16 -9.70
C GLU A 138 -5.39 11.14 -9.59
N GLU A 139 -4.26 11.57 -9.05
CA GLU A 139 -3.14 10.68 -8.76
C GLU A 139 -3.57 9.49 -7.89
N HIS A 140 -3.02 8.33 -8.21
CA HIS A 140 -3.23 7.14 -7.42
C HIS A 140 -2.62 7.30 -6.02
N LEU A 141 -3.45 7.15 -5.01
CA LEU A 141 -3.04 7.14 -3.62
C LEU A 141 -3.05 5.72 -3.08
N THR A 142 -2.07 5.35 -2.25
CA THR A 142 -2.07 4.07 -1.51
C THR A 142 -3.43 3.79 -0.87
N THR A 143 -4.06 4.84 -0.31
CA THR A 143 -5.42 4.79 0.25
C THR A 143 -6.26 5.85 -0.45
N PRO A 144 -7.12 5.48 -1.39
CA PRO A 144 -8.00 6.42 -2.07
C PRO A 144 -9.02 7.07 -1.13
N LYS A 145 -9.64 8.17 -1.56
CA LYS A 145 -10.79 8.76 -0.87
C LYS A 145 -11.98 7.79 -0.89
N LEU A 146 -12.77 7.79 0.17
CA LEU A 146 -13.96 6.92 0.30
C LEU A 146 -14.92 7.05 -0.88
N PHE A 147 -15.12 8.27 -1.38
CA PHE A 147 -15.91 8.55 -2.59
C PHE A 147 -15.46 7.69 -3.78
N ASN A 148 -14.15 7.64 -4.07
CA ASN A 148 -13.61 6.88 -5.20
C ASN A 148 -13.76 5.37 -4.98
N ILE A 149 -13.58 4.89 -3.73
CA ILE A 149 -13.79 3.49 -3.37
C ILE A 149 -15.24 3.09 -3.65
N PHE A 150 -16.22 3.88 -3.19
CA PHE A 150 -17.63 3.56 -3.38
C PHE A 150 -18.05 3.68 -4.85
N LYS A 151 -17.53 4.67 -5.57
CA LYS A 151 -17.74 4.79 -7.02
C LYS A 151 -17.21 3.57 -7.78
N LEU A 152 -16.04 3.02 -7.36
CA LEU A 152 -15.51 1.78 -7.90
C LEU A 152 -16.44 0.59 -7.67
N LEU A 153 -16.89 0.42 -6.42
CA LEU A 153 -17.74 -0.72 -6.02
C LEU A 153 -19.15 -0.70 -6.67
N ARG A 154 -19.61 0.45 -7.17
CA ARG A 154 -20.84 0.55 -7.96
C ARG A 154 -20.75 -0.05 -9.35
N LYS A 155 -19.51 -0.22 -9.91
CA LYS A 155 -19.38 -0.78 -11.26
C LYS A 155 -19.81 -2.24 -11.31
N GLU A 156 -20.44 -2.63 -12.42
CA GLU A 156 -21.02 -3.97 -12.65
C GLU A 156 -20.07 -5.10 -12.28
N LYS A 157 -18.80 -4.98 -12.69
CA LYS A 157 -17.76 -5.99 -12.44
C LYS A 157 -17.43 -6.24 -10.97
N TYR A 158 -17.88 -5.35 -10.05
CA TYR A 158 -17.63 -5.45 -8.60
C TYR A 158 -18.88 -5.76 -7.78
N LYS A 159 -20.04 -5.97 -8.38
CA LYS A 159 -21.30 -6.26 -7.67
C LYS A 159 -21.24 -7.52 -6.80
N GLU A 160 -20.43 -8.50 -7.16
CA GLU A 160 -20.27 -9.76 -6.42
C GLU A 160 -19.24 -9.67 -5.29
N ILE A 161 -18.57 -8.53 -5.11
CA ILE A 161 -17.57 -8.34 -4.06
C ILE A 161 -18.26 -8.27 -2.69
N LYS A 162 -17.78 -9.13 -1.78
CA LYS A 162 -18.23 -9.21 -0.39
C LYS A 162 -17.17 -8.72 0.60
N ASN A 163 -15.90 -8.83 0.23
CA ASN A 163 -14.79 -8.45 1.08
C ASN A 163 -13.91 -7.42 0.37
N VAL A 164 -13.69 -6.28 1.01
CA VAL A 164 -12.82 -5.20 0.50
C VAL A 164 -11.67 -5.01 1.45
N ILE A 165 -10.46 -5.26 0.97
CA ILE A 165 -9.23 -5.13 1.73
C ILE A 165 -8.56 -3.81 1.37
N LEU A 166 -8.36 -2.92 2.34
CA LEU A 166 -7.74 -1.61 2.14
C LEU A 166 -6.36 -1.55 2.77
N GLU A 167 -5.38 -1.14 1.97
CA GLU A 167 -4.11 -0.66 2.50
C GLU A 167 -4.32 0.74 3.08
N VAL A 168 -4.13 0.90 4.41
CA VAL A 168 -4.45 2.13 5.14
C VAL A 168 -3.17 2.84 5.55
N SER A 169 -2.87 3.95 4.87
CA SER A 169 -1.71 4.80 5.16
C SER A 169 -1.97 5.72 6.35
N SER A 170 -0.90 6.14 7.04
CA SER A 170 -1.00 7.14 8.13
C SER A 170 -1.56 8.47 7.64
N HIS A 171 -1.21 8.89 6.42
CA HIS A 171 -1.76 10.10 5.79
C HIS A 171 -3.28 10.01 5.61
N ALA A 172 -3.80 8.85 5.19
CA ALA A 172 -5.23 8.65 5.02
C ALA A 172 -5.98 8.74 6.36
N LEU A 173 -5.41 8.15 7.41
CA LEU A 173 -5.96 8.21 8.76
C LEU A 173 -5.91 9.62 9.35
N ASP A 174 -4.79 10.32 9.15
CA ASP A 174 -4.64 11.69 9.63
C ASP A 174 -5.59 12.67 8.91
N GLN A 175 -5.80 12.45 7.62
CA GLN A 175 -6.70 13.23 6.77
C GLN A 175 -8.16 12.74 6.79
N ASN A 176 -8.52 11.78 7.64
CA ASN A 176 -9.87 11.20 7.76
C ASN A 176 -10.48 10.74 6.42
N ARG A 177 -9.64 10.23 5.48
CA ARG A 177 -10.11 9.83 4.13
C ARG A 177 -11.11 8.68 4.12
N LEU A 178 -11.15 7.89 5.20
CA LEU A 178 -11.97 6.69 5.38
C LEU A 178 -13.06 6.89 6.44
N GLU A 179 -13.37 8.14 6.80
CA GLU A 179 -14.43 8.45 7.76
C GLU A 179 -15.76 7.85 7.28
N GLY A 180 -16.41 7.07 8.17
CA GLY A 180 -17.67 6.39 7.88
C GLY A 180 -17.53 4.93 7.43
N ILE A 181 -16.32 4.38 7.22
CA ILE A 181 -16.12 2.94 7.13
C ILE A 181 -15.98 2.36 8.56
N ASN A 182 -16.70 1.26 8.82
CA ASN A 182 -16.44 0.40 9.96
C ASN A 182 -15.77 -0.90 9.47
N PHE A 183 -14.50 -1.09 9.83
CA PHE A 183 -13.75 -2.28 9.46
C PHE A 183 -14.18 -3.47 10.32
N LEU A 184 -14.53 -4.59 9.68
CA LEU A 184 -14.83 -5.85 10.37
C LEU A 184 -13.62 -6.31 11.19
N ILE A 185 -12.42 -6.18 10.62
CA ILE A 185 -11.15 -6.45 11.30
C ILE A 185 -10.03 -5.63 10.68
N SER A 186 -9.08 -5.19 11.50
CA SER A 186 -7.90 -4.47 11.04
C SER A 186 -6.61 -5.19 11.42
N GLY A 187 -5.53 -4.98 10.63
CA GLY A 187 -4.22 -5.57 10.85
C GLY A 187 -3.14 -4.51 11.10
N PHE A 188 -2.28 -4.74 12.09
CA PHE A 188 -1.09 -3.94 12.35
C PHE A 188 0.17 -4.74 12.09
N THR A 189 0.95 -4.33 11.09
CA THR A 189 2.16 -5.07 10.68
C THR A 189 3.38 -4.74 11.55
N ASN A 190 3.77 -3.47 11.60
CA ASN A 190 4.93 -2.97 12.34
C ASN A 190 5.00 -1.45 12.31
N LEU A 191 5.94 -0.88 13.08
CA LEU A 191 6.28 0.53 12.99
C LEU A 191 7.81 0.71 13.00
N SER A 192 8.33 1.44 12.02
CA SER A 192 9.72 1.87 11.94
C SER A 192 9.82 3.28 11.37
N GLN A 193 11.01 3.88 11.38
CA GLN A 193 11.21 5.24 10.89
C GLN A 193 10.86 5.38 9.41
N ASP A 194 9.83 6.17 9.12
CA ASP A 194 9.42 6.59 7.78
C ASP A 194 8.50 7.83 7.86
N HIS A 195 8.33 8.56 6.76
CA HIS A 195 7.42 9.71 6.66
C HIS A 195 7.63 10.83 7.70
N PHE A 196 8.88 11.06 8.14
CA PHE A 196 9.20 12.17 9.06
C PHE A 196 9.23 13.55 8.37
N ASP A 197 9.05 13.56 7.06
CA ASP A 197 8.71 14.75 6.27
C ASP A 197 7.26 15.22 6.52
N TYR A 198 6.38 14.33 6.98
CA TYR A 198 4.98 14.61 7.31
C TYR A 198 4.70 14.53 8.82
N HIS A 199 5.12 13.46 9.50
CA HIS A 199 4.98 13.27 10.93
C HIS A 199 6.19 13.81 11.68
N LYS A 200 5.99 14.55 12.79
CA LYS A 200 7.07 15.19 13.53
C LYS A 200 8.06 14.19 14.17
N ASN A 201 7.55 13.03 14.57
CA ASN A 201 8.33 11.99 15.26
C ASN A 201 7.60 10.64 15.16
N ILE A 202 8.23 9.59 15.69
CA ILE A 202 7.70 8.23 15.66
C ILE A 202 6.40 8.07 16.44
N GLU A 203 6.21 8.86 17.51
CA GLU A 203 5.01 8.81 18.33
C GLU A 203 3.81 9.42 17.61
N ASP A 204 3.96 10.58 16.95
CA ASP A 204 2.92 11.17 16.11
C ASP A 204 2.53 10.21 14.96
N TYR A 205 3.53 9.52 14.39
CA TYR A 205 3.32 8.52 13.35
C TYR A 205 2.54 7.31 13.87
N PHE A 206 2.85 6.84 15.10
CA PHE A 206 2.10 5.78 15.77
C PHE A 206 0.66 6.20 16.03
N GLN A 207 0.44 7.40 16.62
CA GLN A 207 -0.89 7.91 16.92
C GLN A 207 -1.76 8.05 15.67
N ALA A 208 -1.18 8.49 14.55
CA ALA A 208 -1.91 8.53 13.28
C ALA A 208 -2.41 7.14 12.85
N LYS A 209 -1.57 6.09 12.98
CA LYS A 209 -1.96 4.71 12.65
C LYS A 209 -2.93 4.11 13.65
N GLN A 210 -2.80 4.45 14.94
CA GLN A 210 -3.65 3.97 16.02
C GLN A 210 -5.13 4.31 15.78
N LYS A 211 -5.44 5.40 15.08
CA LYS A 211 -6.82 5.79 14.73
C LYS A 211 -7.61 4.65 14.07
N LEU A 212 -6.94 3.80 13.25
CA LEU A 212 -7.59 2.64 12.61
C LEU A 212 -8.18 1.65 13.61
N PHE A 213 -7.62 1.58 14.81
CA PHE A 213 -7.96 0.56 15.83
C PHE A 213 -8.92 1.09 16.92
N HIS A 214 -9.45 2.31 16.77
CA HIS A 214 -10.50 2.82 17.63
C HIS A 214 -11.84 2.10 17.37
N GLU A 215 -12.67 1.93 18.39
CA GLU A 215 -13.96 1.22 18.32
C GLU A 215 -14.90 1.76 17.21
N GLU A 216 -14.77 3.04 16.89
CA GLU A 216 -15.55 3.73 15.85
C GLU A 216 -15.11 3.30 14.44
N MET A 217 -13.86 2.85 14.25
CA MET A 217 -13.30 2.47 12.96
C MET A 217 -13.18 0.97 12.77
N SER A 218 -12.84 0.20 13.82
CA SER A 218 -12.64 -1.25 13.70
C SER A 218 -13.34 -2.00 14.83
N GLN A 219 -13.99 -3.12 14.51
CA GLN A 219 -14.65 -3.97 15.50
C GLN A 219 -13.65 -4.78 16.29
N GLN A 220 -12.56 -5.23 15.67
CA GLN A 220 -11.48 -6.02 16.25
C GLN A 220 -10.20 -5.88 15.42
N PHE A 221 -9.07 -6.37 15.93
CA PHE A 221 -7.82 -6.30 15.19
C PHE A 221 -6.84 -7.44 15.47
N VAL A 222 -5.92 -7.66 14.53
CA VAL A 222 -4.79 -8.57 14.66
C VAL A 222 -3.50 -7.75 14.61
N TYR A 223 -2.52 -8.10 15.43
CA TYR A 223 -1.24 -7.39 15.48
C TYR A 223 -0.06 -8.35 15.57
N ILE A 224 1.08 -7.92 15.02
CA ILE A 224 2.36 -8.60 15.23
C ILE A 224 2.85 -8.28 16.64
N ASP A 225 3.23 -9.33 17.39
CA ASP A 225 3.66 -9.25 18.80
C ASP A 225 5.08 -8.68 18.94
N ASP A 226 5.25 -7.44 18.48
CA ASP A 226 6.44 -6.61 18.69
C ASP A 226 6.15 -5.50 19.72
N GLY A 227 7.15 -4.66 20.00
CA GLY A 227 7.00 -3.57 20.97
C GLY A 227 5.88 -2.59 20.63
N TRP A 228 5.65 -2.30 19.34
CA TRP A 228 4.60 -1.40 18.89
C TRP A 228 3.22 -2.07 18.85
N GLY A 229 3.16 -3.34 18.50
CA GLY A 229 1.92 -4.13 18.56
C GLY A 229 1.42 -4.27 19.99
N LYS A 230 2.31 -4.55 20.96
CA LYS A 230 1.98 -4.55 22.40
C LYS A 230 1.46 -3.20 22.87
N LYS A 231 2.15 -2.12 22.52
CA LYS A 231 1.71 -0.77 22.83
C LYS A 231 0.33 -0.45 22.25
N LEU A 232 0.06 -0.90 21.00
CA LEU A 232 -1.25 -0.75 20.37
C LEU A 232 -2.33 -1.47 21.18
N LYS A 233 -2.11 -2.74 21.54
CA LYS A 233 -3.01 -3.52 22.39
C LYS A 233 -3.31 -2.81 23.72
N ASP A 234 -2.27 -2.31 24.40
CA ASP A 234 -2.41 -1.69 25.72
C ASP A 234 -3.15 -0.34 25.67
N THR A 235 -3.18 0.31 24.50
CA THR A 235 -3.79 1.64 24.31
C THR A 235 -5.13 1.60 23.56
N THR A 236 -5.62 0.42 23.21
CA THR A 236 -6.92 0.21 22.55
C THR A 236 -7.82 -0.74 23.36
N ARG A 237 -9.14 -0.60 23.21
CA ARG A 237 -10.12 -1.40 23.97
C ARG A 237 -10.73 -2.53 23.16
N ASN A 238 -10.56 -2.50 21.84
CA ASN A 238 -11.15 -3.47 20.94
C ASN A 238 -10.60 -4.87 21.18
N LYS A 239 -11.39 -5.88 20.85
CA LYS A 239 -10.93 -7.27 20.82
C LYS A 239 -9.71 -7.38 19.90
N SER A 240 -8.64 -7.98 20.40
CA SER A 240 -7.38 -8.10 19.69
C SER A 240 -6.83 -9.51 19.72
N TYR A 241 -6.05 -9.84 18.69
CA TYR A 241 -5.39 -11.13 18.55
C TYR A 241 -3.93 -10.91 18.15
N SER A 242 -3.05 -11.67 18.76
CA SER A 242 -1.60 -11.56 18.57
C SER A 242 -1.05 -12.62 17.62
N VAL A 243 -0.03 -12.24 16.86
CA VAL A 243 0.75 -13.13 15.99
C VAL A 243 2.22 -13.00 16.34
N GLY A 244 2.89 -14.10 16.66
CA GLY A 244 4.32 -14.07 16.99
C GLY A 244 4.89 -15.39 17.39
N TYR A 245 6.14 -15.37 17.86
CA TYR A 245 6.89 -16.57 18.27
C TYR A 245 6.72 -16.95 19.73
N SER A 246 6.09 -16.12 20.56
CA SER A 246 5.76 -16.49 21.94
C SER A 246 4.61 -17.51 21.95
N GLN A 247 4.67 -18.49 22.86
CA GLN A 247 3.60 -19.48 23.06
C GLN A 247 2.27 -18.85 23.51
N ASP A 248 2.32 -17.63 24.05
CA ASP A 248 1.14 -16.90 24.52
C ASP A 248 0.40 -16.18 23.38
N ASN A 249 0.91 -16.22 22.13
CA ASN A 249 0.23 -15.61 21.01
C ASN A 249 -0.96 -16.45 20.54
N ASP A 250 -2.03 -15.76 20.10
CA ASP A 250 -3.25 -16.40 19.55
C ASP A 250 -2.93 -17.19 18.27
N LEU A 251 -2.03 -16.65 17.42
CA LEU A 251 -1.32 -17.40 16.37
C LEU A 251 0.15 -17.50 16.74
N HIS A 252 0.53 -18.65 17.26
CA HIS A 252 1.91 -18.95 17.67
C HIS A 252 2.70 -19.54 16.50
N ILE A 253 3.75 -18.84 16.05
CA ILE A 253 4.69 -19.35 15.04
C ILE A 253 5.63 -20.33 15.72
N THR A 254 5.48 -21.62 15.44
CA THR A 254 6.33 -22.66 16.04
C THR A 254 7.65 -22.81 15.32
N SER A 255 7.66 -22.68 14.00
CA SER A 255 8.90 -22.65 13.19
C SER A 255 8.66 -22.12 11.79
N MET A 256 9.74 -21.60 11.19
CA MET A 256 9.81 -21.27 9.76
C MET A 256 11.15 -21.80 9.20
N TYR A 257 11.08 -22.45 8.04
CA TYR A 257 12.29 -22.88 7.32
C TYR A 257 12.07 -22.82 5.81
N LYS A 258 13.17 -22.85 5.06
CA LYS A 258 13.19 -22.83 3.58
C LYS A 258 13.75 -24.14 3.06
N ASN A 259 13.28 -24.58 1.91
CA ASN A 259 13.87 -25.70 1.21
C ASN A 259 14.80 -25.23 0.06
N THR A 260 15.46 -26.17 -0.59
CA THR A 260 16.38 -25.92 -1.73
C THR A 260 15.70 -25.35 -2.97
N LYS A 261 14.35 -25.33 -3.03
CA LYS A 261 13.57 -24.72 -4.11
C LYS A 261 13.05 -23.33 -3.79
N ASN A 262 13.58 -22.70 -2.73
CA ASN A 262 13.11 -21.39 -2.24
C ASN A 262 11.64 -21.35 -1.83
N ASN A 263 11.04 -22.48 -1.45
CA ASN A 263 9.73 -22.49 -0.81
C ASN A 263 9.89 -22.23 0.69
N THR A 264 8.97 -21.51 1.27
CA THR A 264 8.92 -21.24 2.72
C THR A 264 7.88 -22.15 3.37
N PHE A 265 8.30 -22.88 4.41
CA PHE A 265 7.43 -23.68 5.26
C PHE A 265 7.20 -22.92 6.56
N ILE A 266 5.92 -22.75 6.94
CA ILE A 266 5.53 -22.09 8.17
C ILE A 266 4.70 -23.08 8.98
N ASN A 267 5.17 -23.40 10.18
CA ASN A 267 4.42 -24.17 11.16
C ASN A 267 3.89 -23.21 12.23
N PHE A 268 2.63 -23.35 12.59
CA PHE A 268 1.99 -22.49 13.58
C PHE A 268 0.91 -23.23 14.35
N SER A 269 0.61 -22.75 15.55
CA SER A 269 -0.51 -23.23 16.38
C SER A 269 -1.59 -22.17 16.46
N LEU A 270 -2.85 -22.57 16.35
CA LEU A 270 -4.04 -21.74 16.46
C LEU A 270 -5.09 -22.52 17.27
N GLU A 271 -5.58 -21.92 18.37
CA GLU A 271 -6.57 -22.55 19.27
C GLU A 271 -6.17 -23.99 19.70
N GLY A 272 -4.88 -24.20 19.95
CA GLY A 272 -4.33 -25.48 20.41
C GLY A 272 -4.17 -26.55 19.32
N ASN A 273 -4.41 -26.22 18.05
CA ASN A 273 -4.19 -27.11 16.92
C ASN A 273 -2.98 -26.65 16.10
N ASP A 274 -2.15 -27.60 15.66
CA ASP A 274 -0.98 -27.33 14.85
C ASP A 274 -1.30 -27.44 13.37
N TYR A 275 -0.74 -26.49 12.61
CA TYR A 275 -0.89 -26.38 11.16
C TYR A 275 0.47 -26.19 10.50
N SER A 276 0.58 -26.66 9.26
CA SER A 276 1.75 -26.46 8.40
C SER A 276 1.31 -25.99 7.03
N VAL A 277 1.99 -24.99 6.50
CA VAL A 277 1.76 -24.48 5.13
C VAL A 277 3.07 -24.39 4.37
N GLU A 278 3.00 -24.62 3.08
CA GLU A 278 4.08 -24.39 2.14
C GLU A 278 3.71 -23.20 1.23
N LEU A 279 4.54 -22.16 1.21
CA LEU A 279 4.43 -21.03 0.31
C LEU A 279 5.49 -21.17 -0.78
N PRO A 280 5.14 -21.06 -2.09
CA PRO A 280 6.05 -21.34 -3.20
C PRO A 280 7.02 -20.18 -3.50
N PHE A 281 7.46 -19.46 -2.48
CA PHE A 281 8.40 -18.33 -2.58
C PHE A 281 9.04 -18.02 -1.23
N ILE A 282 10.06 -17.17 -1.26
CA ILE A 282 10.70 -16.57 -0.08
C ILE A 282 10.41 -15.07 -0.04
N GLY A 283 10.61 -14.46 1.11
CA GLY A 283 10.47 -13.01 1.25
C GLY A 283 10.74 -12.49 2.67
N PRO A 284 11.00 -11.19 2.82
CA PRO A 284 11.14 -10.55 4.13
C PRO A 284 9.86 -10.63 4.96
N ASN A 285 9.97 -11.08 6.22
CA ASN A 285 8.84 -11.20 7.16
C ASN A 285 7.63 -11.98 6.59
N ILE A 286 7.89 -12.96 5.74
CA ILE A 286 6.86 -13.72 5.06
C ILE A 286 5.94 -14.44 6.07
N ASP A 287 6.52 -14.97 7.13
CA ASP A 287 5.85 -15.63 8.24
C ASP A 287 4.85 -14.69 8.94
N GLN A 288 5.33 -13.53 9.37
CA GLN A 288 4.50 -12.53 10.06
C GLN A 288 3.42 -11.95 9.15
N ASN A 289 3.78 -11.55 7.91
CA ASN A 289 2.82 -10.98 6.96
C ASN A 289 1.75 -12.00 6.56
N TYR A 290 2.16 -13.27 6.35
CA TYR A 290 1.22 -14.32 6.00
C TYR A 290 0.30 -14.67 7.19
N LEU A 291 0.84 -14.87 8.39
CA LEU A 291 0.03 -15.22 9.56
C LEU A 291 -0.83 -14.05 10.05
N LEU A 292 -0.43 -12.80 9.83
CA LEU A 292 -1.30 -11.65 10.03
C LEU A 292 -2.53 -11.74 9.08
N ALA A 293 -2.32 -12.10 7.81
CA ALA A 293 -3.41 -12.31 6.86
C ALA A 293 -4.31 -13.51 7.26
N VAL A 294 -3.71 -14.62 7.70
CA VAL A 294 -4.43 -15.78 8.24
C VAL A 294 -5.28 -15.39 9.46
N GLY A 295 -4.72 -14.65 10.41
CA GLY A 295 -5.42 -14.16 11.58
C GLY A 295 -6.60 -13.27 11.23
N MET A 296 -6.40 -12.32 10.30
CA MET A 296 -7.49 -11.46 9.82
C MET A 296 -8.60 -12.27 9.13
N ALA A 297 -8.24 -13.24 8.29
CA ALA A 297 -9.21 -14.10 7.60
C ALA A 297 -10.01 -14.98 8.60
N TYR A 298 -9.31 -15.60 9.54
CA TYR A 298 -9.90 -16.54 10.51
C TYR A 298 -10.76 -15.81 11.55
N PHE A 299 -10.19 -14.83 12.26
CA PHE A 299 -10.89 -14.15 13.36
C PHE A 299 -12.03 -13.24 12.89
N SER A 300 -12.06 -12.86 11.61
CA SER A 300 -13.23 -12.19 11.01
C SER A 300 -14.41 -13.12 10.78
N ASN A 301 -14.23 -14.43 10.89
CA ASN A 301 -15.20 -15.47 10.51
C ASN A 301 -15.59 -15.42 9.01
N ALA A 302 -14.79 -14.77 8.17
CA ALA A 302 -15.05 -14.69 6.73
C ALA A 302 -14.78 -16.02 6.02
N ILE A 303 -13.83 -16.81 6.54
CA ILE A 303 -13.43 -18.11 5.96
C ILE A 303 -12.86 -19.03 7.06
N GLY A 304 -13.11 -20.33 6.94
CA GLY A 304 -12.62 -21.34 7.90
C GLY A 304 -11.16 -21.72 7.69
N ILE A 305 -10.49 -22.22 8.73
CA ILE A 305 -9.05 -22.58 8.69
C ILE A 305 -8.72 -23.61 7.58
N LYS A 306 -9.61 -24.56 7.30
CA LYS A 306 -9.40 -25.58 6.25
C LYS A 306 -9.27 -24.93 4.86
N ASP A 307 -10.15 -23.98 4.55
CA ASP A 307 -10.12 -23.28 3.28
C ASP A 307 -8.91 -22.33 3.20
N ILE A 308 -8.53 -21.69 4.32
CA ILE A 308 -7.31 -20.89 4.42
C ILE A 308 -6.09 -21.75 4.04
N ILE A 309 -5.92 -22.93 4.65
CA ILE A 309 -4.81 -23.84 4.37
C ILE A 309 -4.83 -24.30 2.89
N GLN A 310 -6.00 -24.64 2.36
CA GLN A 310 -6.14 -25.03 0.95
C GLN A 310 -5.74 -23.90 0.00
N ASN A 311 -6.17 -22.66 0.26
CA ASN A 311 -5.88 -21.52 -0.59
C ASN A 311 -4.39 -21.11 -0.52
N SER A 312 -3.70 -21.44 0.56
CA SER A 312 -2.30 -21.06 0.81
C SER A 312 -1.31 -21.61 -0.22
N SER A 313 -1.56 -22.81 -0.76
CA SER A 313 -0.69 -23.42 -1.76
C SER A 313 -0.60 -22.66 -3.10
N ASN A 314 -1.55 -21.77 -3.36
CA ASN A 314 -1.64 -20.99 -4.60
C ASN A 314 -1.30 -19.50 -4.42
N ILE A 315 -0.93 -19.09 -3.21
CA ILE A 315 -0.58 -17.70 -2.93
C ILE A 315 0.67 -17.29 -3.71
N LYS A 316 0.69 -16.03 -4.16
CA LYS A 316 1.81 -15.40 -4.86
C LYS A 316 2.20 -14.11 -4.17
N ASN A 317 3.47 -13.73 -4.29
CA ASN A 317 3.92 -12.40 -3.91
C ASN A 317 3.28 -11.32 -4.80
N PRO A 318 2.97 -10.13 -4.28
CA PRO A 318 2.55 -9.02 -5.11
C PRO A 318 3.71 -8.55 -6.01
N LYS A 319 3.38 -7.98 -7.15
CA LYS A 319 4.36 -7.38 -8.06
C LYS A 319 5.27 -6.39 -7.32
N GLY A 320 6.58 -6.49 -7.54
CA GLY A 320 7.57 -5.62 -6.93
C GLY A 320 7.68 -5.73 -5.41
N ARG A 321 7.27 -6.84 -4.83
CA ARG A 321 7.44 -7.19 -3.42
C ARG A 321 8.15 -8.52 -3.31
N PHE A 322 9.46 -8.50 -3.34
CA PHE A 322 10.32 -9.67 -3.45
C PHE A 322 9.88 -10.59 -4.59
N GLU A 323 9.49 -9.97 -5.70
CA GLU A 323 9.04 -10.64 -6.92
C GLU A 323 10.21 -11.36 -7.57
N ASN A 324 10.10 -12.69 -7.74
CA ASN A 324 11.17 -13.51 -8.31
C ASN A 324 11.06 -13.64 -9.82
N ILE A 325 12.17 -13.41 -10.51
CA ILE A 325 12.40 -13.69 -11.93
C ILE A 325 13.59 -14.65 -12.03
N SER A 326 13.35 -15.90 -12.34
CA SER A 326 14.41 -16.89 -12.47
C SER A 326 15.16 -16.76 -13.79
N TYR A 327 16.48 -16.79 -13.75
CA TYR A 327 17.36 -16.71 -14.91
C TYR A 327 18.49 -17.73 -14.80
N ASN A 328 18.45 -18.76 -15.64
CA ASN A 328 19.32 -19.94 -15.56
C ASN A 328 19.17 -20.61 -14.17
N ARG A 329 20.26 -20.64 -13.36
CA ARG A 329 20.24 -21.14 -11.98
C ARG A 329 20.20 -20.02 -10.94
N ASN A 330 20.09 -18.77 -11.41
CA ASN A 330 20.08 -17.58 -10.55
C ASN A 330 18.66 -17.05 -10.37
N ASP A 331 18.43 -16.30 -9.30
CA ASP A 331 17.18 -15.61 -9.05
C ASP A 331 17.39 -14.09 -8.97
N ILE A 332 16.48 -13.35 -9.61
CA ILE A 332 16.47 -11.89 -9.61
C ILE A 332 15.22 -11.45 -8.87
N PHE A 333 15.40 -10.74 -7.77
CA PHE A 333 14.31 -10.26 -6.94
C PHE A 333 14.09 -8.77 -7.14
N ILE A 334 12.86 -8.40 -7.48
CA ILE A 334 12.45 -7.00 -7.59
C ILE A 334 11.71 -6.62 -6.30
N ASP A 335 12.16 -5.58 -5.60
CA ASP A 335 11.53 -5.16 -4.35
C ASP A 335 11.47 -3.65 -4.16
N TYR A 336 10.43 -3.20 -3.49
CA TYR A 336 10.20 -1.79 -3.14
C TYR A 336 11.01 -1.32 -1.92
N ALA A 337 11.92 -2.11 -1.39
CA ALA A 337 12.75 -1.78 -0.23
C ALA A 337 13.51 -0.47 -0.44
N HIS A 338 13.08 0.60 0.24
CA HIS A 338 13.62 1.96 0.16
C HIS A 338 13.87 2.57 1.55
N THR A 339 13.74 1.78 2.61
CA THR A 339 14.14 2.13 3.97
C THR A 339 15.32 1.27 4.41
N PRO A 340 16.18 1.75 5.35
CA PRO A 340 17.31 0.97 5.83
C PRO A 340 16.92 -0.43 6.34
N GLU A 341 15.84 -0.51 7.09
CA GLU A 341 15.35 -1.78 7.64
C GLU A 341 14.87 -2.73 6.54
N ALA A 342 14.10 -2.24 5.55
CA ALA A 342 13.62 -3.07 4.45
C ALA A 342 14.78 -3.60 3.58
N ILE A 343 15.78 -2.75 3.27
CA ILE A 343 16.99 -3.15 2.53
C ILE A 343 17.74 -4.23 3.29
N LYS A 344 17.99 -4.01 4.60
CA LYS A 344 18.68 -4.99 5.43
C LYS A 344 17.96 -6.33 5.40
N ARG A 345 16.64 -6.36 5.59
CA ARG A 345 15.85 -7.60 5.59
C ARG A 345 15.86 -8.30 4.22
N ALA A 346 15.77 -7.57 3.11
CA ALA A 346 15.87 -8.14 1.77
C ALA A 346 17.23 -8.82 1.55
N VAL A 347 18.32 -8.14 1.95
CA VAL A 347 19.68 -8.68 1.86
C VAL A 347 19.87 -9.90 2.77
N ASP A 348 19.35 -9.86 4.00
CA ASP A 348 19.46 -10.96 4.96
C ASP A 348 18.76 -12.22 4.40
N VAL A 349 17.53 -12.08 3.89
CA VAL A 349 16.76 -13.20 3.29
C VAL A 349 17.52 -13.83 2.11
N ALA A 350 18.10 -13.00 1.24
CA ALA A 350 18.87 -13.49 0.10
C ALA A 350 20.17 -14.16 0.55
N LYS A 351 20.92 -13.57 1.49
CA LYS A 351 22.18 -14.15 2.04
C LYS A 351 21.98 -15.46 2.79
N ASP A 352 20.80 -15.71 3.32
CA ASP A 352 20.47 -16.98 3.97
C ASP A 352 20.11 -18.09 2.95
N SER A 353 19.96 -17.76 1.66
CA SER A 353 19.50 -18.70 0.61
C SER A 353 20.48 -18.84 -0.57
N TYR A 354 21.40 -17.87 -0.78
CA TYR A 354 22.28 -17.80 -1.93
C TYR A 354 23.73 -17.56 -1.52
N ASP A 355 24.66 -18.14 -2.26
CA ASP A 355 26.10 -18.03 -2.00
C ASP A 355 26.58 -16.58 -2.20
N LYS A 356 26.21 -15.98 -3.31
CA LYS A 356 26.56 -14.59 -3.66
C LYS A 356 25.31 -13.75 -3.87
N VAL A 357 25.29 -12.56 -3.29
CA VAL A 357 24.19 -11.60 -3.39
C VAL A 357 24.69 -10.26 -3.93
N ILE A 358 24.15 -9.84 -5.05
CA ILE A 358 24.40 -8.55 -5.67
C ILE A 358 23.20 -7.65 -5.41
N VAL A 359 23.43 -6.41 -4.97
CA VAL A 359 22.37 -5.43 -4.69
C VAL A 359 22.47 -4.26 -5.66
N ILE A 360 21.39 -3.93 -6.32
CA ILE A 360 21.18 -2.68 -7.06
C ILE A 360 20.23 -1.81 -6.26
N MET A 361 20.62 -0.60 -5.90
CA MET A 361 19.81 0.29 -5.09
C MET A 361 20.03 1.75 -5.41
N GLY A 362 19.00 2.56 -5.14
CA GLY A 362 19.05 4.03 -5.21
C GLY A 362 18.21 4.65 -4.11
N ALA A 363 18.09 5.98 -4.14
CA ALA A 363 17.21 6.70 -3.24
C ALA A 363 16.49 7.84 -3.98
N GLY A 364 15.26 8.16 -3.55
CA GLY A 364 14.50 9.27 -4.10
C GLY A 364 15.12 10.63 -3.74
N GLY A 365 15.14 11.55 -4.71
CA GLY A 365 15.44 12.96 -4.51
C GLY A 365 14.24 13.73 -3.95
N ASN A 366 14.49 14.91 -3.35
CA ASN A 366 13.47 15.75 -2.71
C ASN A 366 12.62 14.99 -1.68
N ARG A 367 13.26 14.09 -0.91
CA ARG A 367 12.72 13.25 0.15
C ARG A 367 13.70 13.23 1.33
N ASP A 368 13.37 12.49 2.38
CA ASP A 368 14.23 12.32 3.54
C ASP A 368 15.65 11.84 3.14
N SER A 369 16.62 12.77 3.16
CA SER A 369 18.03 12.51 2.83
C SER A 369 18.80 11.87 3.98
N ILE A 370 18.32 12.02 5.23
CA ILE A 370 19.03 11.56 6.44
C ILE A 370 19.20 10.03 6.42
N LYS A 371 18.24 9.32 5.84
CA LYS A 371 18.27 7.86 5.75
C LYS A 371 19.27 7.29 4.73
N ARG A 372 19.78 8.10 3.77
CA ARG A 372 20.58 7.61 2.62
C ARG A 372 21.85 6.86 3.04
N SER A 373 22.63 7.43 3.98
CA SER A 373 23.81 6.73 4.52
C SER A 373 23.43 5.44 5.24
N SER A 374 22.36 5.44 6.03
CA SER A 374 21.84 4.23 6.69
C SER A 374 21.36 3.18 5.69
N MET A 375 20.81 3.57 4.53
CA MET A 375 20.47 2.65 3.44
C MET A 375 21.74 1.96 2.89
N GLY A 376 22.82 2.72 2.65
CA GLY A 376 24.12 2.16 2.24
C GLY A 376 24.66 1.18 3.28
N LYS A 377 24.58 1.53 4.58
CA LYS A 377 24.99 0.64 5.68
C LYS A 377 24.19 -0.67 5.69
N ALA A 378 22.90 -0.60 5.39
CA ALA A 378 22.01 -1.78 5.36
C ALA A 378 22.41 -2.80 4.27
N ALA A 379 23.01 -2.35 3.17
CA ALA A 379 23.46 -3.21 2.07
C ALA A 379 24.83 -3.90 2.31
N ASN A 380 25.52 -3.62 3.41
CA ASN A 380 26.91 -4.12 3.63
C ASN A 380 27.05 -5.65 3.74
N ARG A 381 25.98 -6.41 3.99
CA ARG A 381 26.03 -7.87 3.95
C ARG A 381 26.05 -8.45 2.53
N ALA A 382 25.62 -7.70 1.52
CA ALA A 382 25.71 -8.12 0.12
C ALA A 382 27.18 -8.28 -0.30
N ASP A 383 27.46 -9.11 -1.30
CA ASP A 383 28.84 -9.31 -1.80
C ASP A 383 29.25 -8.15 -2.71
N LYS A 384 28.32 -7.63 -3.51
CA LYS A 384 28.52 -6.44 -4.35
C LYS A 384 27.32 -5.49 -4.26
N VAL A 385 27.60 -4.18 -4.31
CA VAL A 385 26.58 -3.15 -4.34
C VAL A 385 26.75 -2.29 -5.60
N ILE A 386 25.67 -2.08 -6.36
CA ILE A 386 25.61 -1.15 -7.47
C ILE A 386 24.65 -0.03 -7.08
N ILE A 387 25.17 1.18 -6.93
CA ILE A 387 24.35 2.36 -6.64
C ILE A 387 23.87 2.96 -7.95
N THR A 388 22.59 3.20 -8.07
CA THR A 388 21.95 3.73 -9.29
C THR A 388 20.89 4.77 -8.98
N ASN A 389 20.27 5.36 -10.03
CA ASN A 389 19.12 6.23 -9.84
C ASN A 389 17.88 5.42 -9.45
N ASP A 390 17.12 6.01 -8.54
CA ASP A 390 15.71 5.70 -8.29
C ASP A 390 14.83 6.77 -8.98
N ASN A 391 14.24 7.69 -8.25
CA ASN A 391 13.56 8.89 -8.72
C ASN A 391 14.32 10.12 -8.26
N PRO A 392 15.36 10.60 -8.98
CA PRO A 392 16.21 11.70 -8.53
C PRO A 392 15.47 13.05 -8.48
N ARG A 393 14.37 13.19 -9.21
CA ARG A 393 13.59 14.43 -9.29
C ARG A 393 14.46 15.63 -9.65
N LYS A 394 14.47 16.66 -8.81
CA LYS A 394 15.26 17.89 -9.02
C LYS A 394 16.65 17.85 -8.41
N GLU A 395 17.00 16.82 -7.62
CA GLU A 395 18.32 16.67 -7.02
C GLU A 395 19.35 16.12 -8.02
N ASN A 396 20.63 16.41 -7.77
CA ASN A 396 21.71 15.83 -8.56
C ASN A 396 21.85 14.34 -8.24
N PRO A 397 21.69 13.43 -9.22
CA PRO A 397 21.76 11.99 -9.01
C PRO A 397 23.08 11.52 -8.39
N MET A 398 24.20 12.14 -8.78
CA MET A 398 25.54 11.77 -8.25
C MET A 398 25.69 12.12 -6.77
N GLU A 399 25.09 13.24 -6.32
CA GLU A 399 25.13 13.61 -4.91
C GLU A 399 24.30 12.63 -4.06
N ILE A 400 23.14 12.19 -4.55
CA ILE A 400 22.33 11.13 -3.90
C ILE A 400 23.16 9.85 -3.77
N ALA A 401 23.83 9.45 -4.87
CA ALA A 401 24.68 8.24 -4.86
C ALA A 401 25.86 8.35 -3.87
N LYS A 402 26.51 9.50 -3.77
CA LYS A 402 27.60 9.77 -2.81
C LYS A 402 27.10 9.71 -1.37
N GLU A 403 25.88 10.16 -1.08
CA GLU A 403 25.29 10.08 0.26
C GLU A 403 25.03 8.62 0.68
N ILE A 404 24.55 7.78 -0.23
CA ILE A 404 24.41 6.34 0.00
C ILE A 404 25.79 5.70 0.23
N LEU A 405 26.77 6.04 -0.61
CA LEU A 405 28.13 5.51 -0.54
C LEU A 405 28.79 5.76 0.83
N LYS A 406 28.52 6.87 1.51
CA LYS A 406 29.04 7.16 2.86
C LYS A 406 28.71 6.09 3.90
N GLY A 407 27.66 5.29 3.69
CA GLY A 407 27.28 4.20 4.58
C GLY A 407 27.89 2.85 4.22
N ILE A 408 28.51 2.73 3.06
CA ILE A 408 29.10 1.48 2.58
C ILE A 408 30.54 1.35 3.10
N ASN A 409 30.90 0.17 3.57
CA ASN A 409 32.23 -0.11 4.09
C ASN A 409 33.29 0.07 3.00
N LEU A 410 34.48 0.65 3.37
CA LEU A 410 35.59 0.96 2.44
C LEU A 410 36.10 -0.24 1.63
N ASN A 411 36.03 -1.45 2.20
CA ASN A 411 36.53 -2.68 1.56
C ASN A 411 35.41 -3.41 0.75
N LYS A 412 34.24 -2.83 0.61
CA LYS A 412 33.15 -3.42 -0.14
C LYS A 412 33.35 -3.22 -1.64
N ASP A 413 33.06 -4.25 -2.44
CA ASP A 413 32.94 -4.12 -3.88
C ASP A 413 31.66 -3.27 -4.19
N VAL A 414 31.88 -2.01 -4.56
CA VAL A 414 30.83 -1.04 -4.85
C VAL A 414 31.09 -0.29 -6.14
N GLU A 415 30.05 -0.11 -6.93
CA GLU A 415 30.09 0.61 -8.21
C GLU A 415 28.92 1.60 -8.30
N ILE A 416 29.14 2.78 -8.91
CA ILE A 416 28.09 3.75 -9.19
C ILE A 416 27.80 3.73 -10.69
N ILE A 417 26.58 3.33 -11.05
CA ILE A 417 26.06 3.34 -12.42
C ILE A 417 24.72 4.06 -12.40
N LEU A 418 24.70 5.34 -12.74
CA LEU A 418 23.49 6.17 -12.63
C LEU A 418 22.36 5.75 -13.56
N ASP A 419 22.66 5.24 -14.75
CA ASP A 419 21.66 4.66 -15.63
C ASP A 419 21.17 3.32 -15.03
N ARG A 420 19.90 3.27 -14.63
CA ARG A 420 19.34 2.11 -13.97
C ARG A 420 19.26 0.87 -14.86
N ARG A 421 18.99 1.02 -16.17
CA ARG A 421 19.01 -0.10 -17.12
C ARG A 421 20.40 -0.69 -17.25
N LEU A 422 21.42 0.16 -17.34
CA LEU A 422 22.83 -0.29 -17.38
C LEU A 422 23.25 -0.94 -16.07
N ALA A 423 22.79 -0.42 -14.92
CA ALA A 423 23.02 -1.02 -13.61
C ALA A 423 22.41 -2.43 -13.52
N ILE A 424 21.16 -2.60 -13.96
CA ILE A 424 20.48 -3.91 -14.01
C ILE A 424 21.21 -4.87 -14.95
N LYS A 425 21.59 -4.40 -16.15
CA LYS A 425 22.35 -5.21 -17.10
C LYS A 425 23.68 -5.68 -16.48
N LYS A 426 24.43 -4.77 -15.85
CA LYS A 426 25.68 -5.10 -15.15
C LYS A 426 25.48 -6.13 -14.05
N GLY A 427 24.41 -5.98 -13.23
CA GLY A 427 24.06 -6.94 -12.20
C GLY A 427 23.80 -8.35 -12.76
N ILE A 428 23.01 -8.44 -13.85
CA ILE A 428 22.72 -9.70 -14.54
C ILE A 428 23.99 -10.31 -15.16
N ASP A 429 24.91 -9.49 -15.71
CA ASP A 429 26.17 -9.95 -16.29
C ASP A 429 27.13 -10.57 -15.27
N LEU A 430 26.96 -10.25 -13.98
CA LEU A 430 27.79 -10.71 -12.87
C LEU A 430 27.26 -11.96 -12.16
N LEU A 431 26.08 -12.45 -12.55
CA LEU A 431 25.48 -13.65 -11.96
C LEU A 431 26.18 -14.92 -12.47
N GLU A 432 26.58 -15.77 -11.53
CA GLU A 432 27.30 -17.03 -11.77
C GLU A 432 26.72 -18.12 -10.84
N GLY A 433 26.23 -19.22 -11.42
CA GLY A 433 25.77 -20.36 -10.61
C GLY A 433 24.48 -20.11 -9.86
N ASP A 434 24.45 -20.25 -8.55
CA ASP A 434 23.27 -20.10 -7.69
C ASP A 434 23.30 -18.74 -6.95
N ASP A 435 23.42 -17.64 -7.71
CA ASP A 435 23.51 -16.28 -7.19
C ASP A 435 22.14 -15.59 -7.11
N ALA A 436 22.02 -14.54 -6.29
CA ALA A 436 20.88 -13.66 -6.24
C ALA A 436 21.24 -12.23 -6.64
N LEU A 437 20.36 -11.61 -7.46
CA LEU A 437 20.37 -10.18 -7.75
C LEU A 437 19.16 -9.52 -7.09
N LEU A 438 19.37 -8.57 -6.19
CA LEU A 438 18.32 -7.74 -5.62
C LEU A 438 18.25 -6.40 -6.36
N VAL A 439 17.14 -6.09 -6.99
CA VAL A 439 16.85 -4.79 -7.62
C VAL A 439 15.88 -4.05 -6.72
N LEU A 440 16.40 -3.10 -5.93
CA LEU A 440 15.69 -2.48 -4.83
C LEU A 440 15.30 -1.02 -5.14
N GLY A 441 14.23 -0.56 -4.49
CA GLY A 441 13.75 0.84 -4.46
C GLY A 441 12.42 1.03 -5.17
N LYS A 442 12.31 0.69 -6.45
CA LYS A 442 11.14 0.99 -7.29
C LYS A 442 10.03 -0.08 -7.19
N GLY A 443 10.41 -1.35 -7.05
CA GLY A 443 9.42 -2.43 -6.93
C GLY A 443 8.37 -2.42 -8.06
N HIS A 444 7.12 -2.12 -7.72
CA HIS A 444 5.96 -2.09 -8.64
C HIS A 444 5.84 -0.81 -9.48
N GLU A 445 6.66 0.22 -9.22
CA GLU A 445 6.60 1.49 -9.97
C GLU A 445 6.90 1.26 -11.46
N ASN A 446 6.13 1.90 -12.31
CA ASN A 446 6.24 1.78 -13.78
C ASN A 446 6.77 3.07 -14.44
N THR A 447 7.20 4.03 -13.65
CA THR A 447 7.79 5.29 -14.12
C THR A 447 9.03 5.65 -13.31
N GLN A 448 9.95 6.41 -13.90
CA GLN A 448 11.04 7.07 -13.22
C GLN A 448 10.86 8.58 -13.33
N GLU A 449 10.92 9.28 -12.19
CA GLU A 449 10.77 10.73 -12.12
C GLU A 449 12.14 11.41 -12.19
N LEU A 450 12.43 11.99 -13.35
CA LEU A 450 13.64 12.75 -13.65
C LEU A 450 13.37 14.25 -13.53
N LYS A 451 14.42 15.08 -13.66
CA LYS A 451 14.31 16.54 -13.63
C LYS A 451 13.42 17.08 -14.76
N GLU A 452 13.47 16.44 -15.91
CA GLU A 452 12.75 16.79 -17.13
C GLU A 452 11.32 16.26 -17.17
N GLY A 453 10.92 15.39 -16.20
CA GLY A 453 9.59 14.79 -16.12
C GLY A 453 9.62 13.30 -15.87
N HIS A 454 8.49 12.65 -16.11
CA HIS A 454 8.34 11.19 -15.93
C HIS A 454 8.69 10.45 -17.21
N VAL A 455 9.47 9.38 -17.08
CA VAL A 455 9.75 8.41 -18.14
C VAL A 455 9.22 7.04 -17.74
N ASN A 456 8.74 6.26 -18.70
CA ASN A 456 8.33 4.87 -18.43
C ASN A 456 9.54 4.03 -18.05
N PHE A 457 9.49 3.38 -16.91
CA PHE A 457 10.55 2.51 -16.41
C PHE A 457 9.98 1.53 -15.38
N ASP A 458 10.04 0.25 -15.69
CA ASP A 458 9.56 -0.84 -14.85
C ASP A 458 10.70 -1.86 -14.72
N ASP A 459 11.17 -2.08 -13.49
CA ASP A 459 12.31 -2.96 -13.22
C ASP A 459 12.08 -4.39 -13.74
N SER A 460 10.87 -4.94 -13.56
CA SER A 460 10.54 -6.31 -14.01
C SER A 460 10.55 -6.42 -15.53
N ILE A 461 10.06 -5.40 -16.23
CA ILE A 461 10.09 -5.35 -17.70
C ILE A 461 11.52 -5.28 -18.19
N VAL A 462 12.33 -4.37 -17.62
CA VAL A 462 13.74 -4.18 -18.01
C VAL A 462 14.56 -5.45 -17.79
N VAL A 463 14.39 -6.13 -16.64
CA VAL A 463 15.04 -7.43 -16.37
C VAL A 463 14.66 -8.47 -17.42
N ASN A 464 13.38 -8.61 -17.72
CA ASN A 464 12.91 -9.58 -18.72
C ASN A 464 13.41 -9.28 -20.14
N GLU A 465 13.51 -8.00 -20.54
CA GLU A 465 14.09 -7.57 -21.82
C GLU A 465 15.57 -7.96 -21.91
N ILE A 466 16.37 -7.63 -20.88
CA ILE A 466 17.81 -7.96 -20.85
C ILE A 466 18.02 -9.47 -20.90
N ILE A 467 17.22 -10.25 -20.17
CA ILE A 467 17.29 -11.71 -20.22
C ILE A 467 17.00 -12.24 -21.63
N LYS A 468 16.04 -11.66 -22.34
CA LYS A 468 15.70 -12.05 -23.73
C LYS A 468 16.82 -11.68 -24.72
N GLU A 469 17.47 -10.52 -24.53
CA GLU A 469 18.61 -10.10 -25.37
C GLU A 469 19.82 -11.05 -25.24
N LYS A 470 19.90 -11.83 -24.16
CA LYS A 470 21.01 -12.78 -23.88
C LYS A 470 20.73 -14.23 -24.31
N LYS A 471 19.51 -14.55 -24.67
CA LYS A 471 19.10 -15.84 -25.23
C LYS A 471 19.23 -15.86 -26.74
#